data_faf388e09fc991081fefd62014c292b7
#
_entry.id   faf388e09fc991081fefd62014c292b7
#
_cell.length_a   1.000
_cell.length_b   1.000
_cell.length_c   1.000
_cell.angle_alpha   90.00
_cell.angle_beta   90.00
_cell.angle_gamma   90.00
#
_symmetry.space_group_name_H-M   'P 1'
#
loop_
_entity.id
_entity.type
_entity.pdbx_description
1 polymer ?
#
loop_
_entity_poly.entity_id
_entity_poly.type
_entity_poly.pdbx_seq_one_letter_code
_entity_poly.pdbx_strand_id
1 'polypeptide(L)'
;NGGYVDGDVTLTNETVAFNYDRGRAFTIDAMDNEETAGVAFGKLASEFIRTKVVPEMDAFRFAQYAGTSGISKVTTGATLSTGADVISALRAGTTKMDEDEVPMEDRHLFITPTLYGLVQDLDTTKSKEVLNRFADVTLVPQSRFYTAIDLYDGKTDNTSSSGANEKPGGYV
;
A
#
# COMPACT_ATOMS: atom_id res chain seq x y z
N ASN A 1 53.47 0.73 0.08
CA ASN A 1 52.93 0.81 -1.27
C ASN A 1 51.44 0.57 -1.18
N GLY A 2 50.65 1.66 -1.17
CA GLY A 2 49.21 1.58 -1.30
C GLY A 2 48.83 1.27 -2.76
N GLY A 3 48.78 0.01 -3.09
CA GLY A 3 48.24 -0.43 -4.38
C GLY A 3 46.72 -0.42 -4.30
N TYR A 4 46.08 0.01 -5.38
CA TYR A 4 44.63 -0.20 -5.54
C TYR A 4 44.42 -1.70 -5.68
N VAL A 5 43.41 -2.21 -4.96
CA VAL A 5 42.96 -3.59 -5.13
C VAL A 5 41.91 -3.57 -6.25
N ASP A 6 42.11 -4.42 -7.26
CA ASP A 6 41.14 -4.58 -8.33
C ASP A 6 39.79 -5.09 -7.74
N GLY A 7 38.75 -4.32 -7.93
CA GLY A 7 37.40 -4.71 -7.55
C GLY A 7 36.71 -5.48 -8.70
N ASP A 8 36.05 -6.58 -8.39
CA ASP A 8 35.20 -7.29 -9.32
C ASP A 8 33.74 -6.89 -9.10
N VAL A 9 32.99 -6.74 -10.19
CA VAL A 9 31.55 -6.42 -10.17
C VAL A 9 30.78 -7.57 -10.80
N THR A 10 30.02 -8.27 -9.99
CA THR A 10 29.15 -9.34 -10.47
C THR A 10 27.74 -8.79 -10.66
N LEU A 11 27.23 -8.79 -11.89
CA LEU A 11 25.85 -8.44 -12.22
C LEU A 11 25.02 -9.70 -12.33
N THR A 12 24.03 -9.84 -11.47
CA THR A 12 23.07 -10.96 -11.51
C THR A 12 21.70 -10.44 -11.95
N ASN A 13 21.17 -11.00 -13.02
CA ASN A 13 19.82 -10.71 -13.49
C ASN A 13 18.84 -11.71 -12.87
N GLU A 14 17.76 -11.20 -12.28
CA GLU A 14 16.67 -11.99 -11.75
C GLU A 14 15.41 -11.82 -12.62
N THR A 15 14.74 -12.92 -12.91
CA THR A 15 13.45 -12.88 -13.62
C THR A 15 12.32 -12.96 -12.62
N VAL A 16 11.50 -11.90 -12.54
CA VAL A 16 10.31 -11.86 -11.69
C VAL A 16 9.08 -12.15 -12.53
N ALA A 17 8.28 -13.13 -12.11
CA ALA A 17 6.98 -13.41 -12.71
C ALA A 17 5.87 -12.65 -11.98
N PHE A 18 4.97 -12.04 -12.75
CA PHE A 18 3.75 -11.45 -12.18
C PHE A 18 2.71 -12.55 -11.96
N ASN A 19 2.30 -12.75 -10.71
CA ASN A 19 1.41 -13.85 -10.32
C ASN A 19 -0.07 -13.50 -10.38
N TYR A 20 -0.42 -12.23 -10.61
CA TYR A 20 -1.79 -11.75 -10.58
C TYR A 20 -2.14 -11.01 -11.87
N ASP A 21 -3.11 -11.57 -12.58
CA ASP A 21 -3.77 -10.96 -13.72
C ASP A 21 -5.29 -11.05 -13.51
N ARG A 22 -5.93 -9.91 -13.32
CA ARG A 22 -7.37 -9.81 -13.10
C ARG A 22 -7.96 -8.79 -14.04
N GLY A 23 -9.05 -9.18 -14.70
CA GLY A 23 -9.77 -8.33 -15.62
C GLY A 23 -11.29 -8.50 -15.51
N ARG A 24 -12.02 -7.46 -15.87
CA ARG A 24 -13.46 -7.50 -16.06
C ARG A 24 -13.82 -6.93 -17.41
N ALA A 25 -14.63 -7.65 -18.15
CA ALA A 25 -15.22 -7.15 -19.41
C ALA A 25 -16.58 -6.50 -19.13
N PHE A 26 -16.80 -5.33 -19.70
CA PHE A 26 -18.06 -4.63 -19.70
C PHE A 26 -18.53 -4.46 -21.13
N THR A 27 -19.81 -4.69 -21.36
CA THR A 27 -20.46 -4.39 -22.64
C THR A 27 -21.48 -3.28 -22.41
N ILE A 28 -21.48 -2.29 -23.29
CA ILE A 28 -22.46 -1.20 -23.33
C ILE A 28 -23.19 -1.33 -24.65
N ASP A 29 -24.50 -1.19 -24.64
CA ASP A 29 -25.29 -1.18 -25.85
C ASP A 29 -24.87 0.00 -26.75
N ALA A 30 -24.79 -0.26 -28.06
CA ALA A 30 -24.40 0.75 -29.02
C ALA A 30 -25.37 1.94 -29.04
N MET A 31 -26.67 1.69 -28.88
CA MET A 31 -27.70 2.75 -28.81
C MET A 31 -27.49 3.65 -27.61
N ASP A 32 -27.31 3.07 -26.40
CA ASP A 32 -27.07 3.84 -25.19
C ASP A 32 -25.80 4.68 -25.27
N ASN A 33 -24.77 4.16 -25.95
CA ASN A 33 -23.53 4.88 -26.14
C ASN A 33 -23.67 6.05 -27.15
N GLU A 34 -24.49 5.89 -28.19
CA GLU A 34 -24.82 6.97 -29.13
C GLU A 34 -25.68 8.05 -28.48
N GLU A 35 -26.69 7.68 -27.69
CA GLU A 35 -27.55 8.63 -26.96
C GLU A 35 -26.74 9.48 -25.97
N THR A 36 -25.70 8.93 -25.38
CA THR A 36 -24.81 9.64 -24.44
C THR A 36 -23.62 10.31 -25.12
N ALA A 37 -23.59 10.38 -26.44
CA ALA A 37 -22.48 10.93 -27.25
C ALA A 37 -21.10 10.30 -26.91
N GLY A 38 -21.06 9.01 -26.64
CA GLY A 38 -19.84 8.27 -26.31
C GLY A 38 -19.29 8.47 -24.89
N VAL A 39 -20.01 9.21 -24.04
CA VAL A 39 -19.54 9.52 -22.67
C VAL A 39 -19.77 8.35 -21.70
N ALA A 40 -20.74 7.48 -21.97
CA ALA A 40 -21.11 6.38 -21.06
C ALA A 40 -19.95 5.43 -20.77
N PHE A 41 -19.22 5.01 -21.81
CA PHE A 41 -18.07 4.12 -21.64
C PHE A 41 -16.94 4.76 -20.82
N GLY A 42 -16.59 6.01 -21.11
CA GLY A 42 -15.54 6.74 -20.41
C GLY A 42 -15.87 6.93 -18.92
N LYS A 43 -17.12 7.25 -18.59
CA LYS A 43 -17.58 7.36 -17.19
C LYS A 43 -17.56 6.02 -16.48
N LEU A 44 -18.05 4.95 -17.11
CA LEU A 44 -18.04 3.61 -16.54
C LEU A 44 -16.61 3.14 -16.24
N ALA A 45 -15.70 3.26 -17.22
CA ALA A 45 -14.33 2.84 -17.07
C ALA A 45 -13.60 3.62 -15.96
N SER A 46 -13.70 4.94 -15.95
CA SER A 46 -13.03 5.78 -14.94
C SER A 46 -13.58 5.55 -13.54
N GLU A 47 -14.90 5.42 -13.40
CA GLU A 47 -15.51 5.15 -12.10
C GLU A 47 -15.17 3.74 -11.59
N PHE A 48 -15.13 2.74 -12.46
CA PHE A 48 -14.71 1.40 -12.11
C PHE A 48 -13.25 1.36 -11.64
N ILE A 49 -12.34 2.02 -12.36
CA ILE A 49 -10.94 2.11 -11.96
C ILE A 49 -10.83 2.77 -10.59
N ARG A 50 -11.46 3.92 -10.40
CA ARG A 50 -11.39 4.70 -9.17
C ARG A 50 -11.96 3.97 -7.96
N THR A 51 -13.10 3.28 -8.12
CA THR A 51 -13.86 2.71 -7.00
C THR A 51 -13.52 1.25 -6.71
N LYS A 52 -13.01 0.51 -7.69
CA LYS A 52 -12.76 -0.93 -7.57
C LYS A 52 -11.29 -1.28 -7.76
N VAL A 53 -10.69 -0.88 -8.88
CA VAL A 53 -9.33 -1.29 -9.21
C VAL A 53 -8.30 -0.67 -8.28
N VAL A 54 -8.33 0.63 -8.08
CA VAL A 54 -7.36 1.34 -7.22
C VAL A 54 -7.38 0.84 -5.78
N PRO A 55 -8.54 0.73 -5.08
CA PRO A 55 -8.57 0.20 -3.73
C PRO A 55 -8.10 -1.25 -3.60
N GLU A 56 -8.34 -2.08 -4.60
CA GLU A 56 -7.88 -3.46 -4.63
C GLU A 56 -6.36 -3.53 -4.83
N MET A 57 -5.83 -2.74 -5.77
CA MET A 57 -4.38 -2.66 -6.00
C MET A 57 -3.63 -2.14 -4.77
N ASP A 58 -4.15 -1.11 -4.10
CA ASP A 58 -3.54 -0.59 -2.87
C ASP A 58 -3.51 -1.68 -1.78
N ALA A 59 -4.65 -2.33 -1.54
CA ALA A 59 -4.76 -3.39 -0.55
C ALA A 59 -3.81 -4.56 -0.85
N PHE A 60 -3.69 -4.96 -2.12
CA PHE A 60 -2.77 -5.98 -2.56
C PHE A 60 -1.30 -5.58 -2.33
N ARG A 61 -0.92 -4.37 -2.69
CA ARG A 61 0.46 -3.88 -2.51
C ARG A 61 0.84 -3.82 -1.04
N PHE A 62 -0.02 -3.28 -0.17
CA PHE A 62 0.25 -3.24 1.28
C PHE A 62 0.37 -4.66 1.87
N ALA A 63 -0.47 -5.60 1.44
CA ALA A 63 -0.37 -6.99 1.86
C ALA A 63 0.95 -7.64 1.38
N GLN A 64 1.39 -7.35 0.15
CA GLN A 64 2.68 -7.82 -0.35
C GLN A 64 3.85 -7.26 0.46
N TYR A 65 3.85 -5.97 0.78
CA TYR A 65 4.89 -5.38 1.63
C TYR A 65 4.92 -6.01 3.03
N ALA A 66 3.76 -6.26 3.63
CA ALA A 66 3.67 -6.92 4.91
C ALA A 66 4.09 -8.40 4.85
N GLY A 67 3.87 -9.09 3.72
CA GLY A 67 4.20 -10.51 3.53
C GLY A 67 5.64 -10.79 3.11
N THR A 68 6.32 -9.83 2.46
CA THR A 68 7.65 -10.03 1.89
C THR A 68 8.70 -10.22 2.98
N SER A 69 9.55 -11.23 2.81
CA SER A 69 10.73 -11.43 3.65
C SER A 69 11.80 -10.37 3.35
N GLY A 70 12.53 -9.95 4.36
CA GLY A 70 13.57 -8.90 4.21
C GLY A 70 13.06 -7.48 4.44
N ILE A 71 11.75 -7.25 4.44
CA ILE A 71 11.16 -5.98 4.89
C ILE A 71 11.01 -6.03 6.40
N SER A 72 11.60 -5.07 7.11
CA SER A 72 11.47 -4.96 8.56
C SER A 72 10.03 -4.63 8.95
N LYS A 73 9.48 -5.37 9.89
CA LYS A 73 8.09 -5.24 10.34
C LYS A 73 7.94 -5.52 11.83
N VAL A 74 6.98 -4.86 12.45
CA VAL A 74 6.57 -5.17 13.82
C VAL A 74 5.58 -6.32 13.77
N THR A 75 6.01 -7.51 14.16
CA THR A 75 5.20 -8.75 14.11
C THR A 75 4.19 -8.84 15.25
N THR A 76 4.49 -8.25 16.38
CA THR A 76 3.56 -8.08 17.51
C THR A 76 2.75 -6.82 17.27
N GLY A 77 1.46 -6.94 17.01
CA GLY A 77 0.60 -5.78 16.84
C GLY A 77 0.72 -4.82 18.01
N ALA A 78 0.58 -3.52 17.77
CA ALA A 78 0.54 -2.47 18.78
C ALA A 78 -0.81 -1.76 18.71
N THR A 79 -1.39 -1.48 19.89
CA THR A 79 -2.57 -0.62 19.97
C THR A 79 -2.09 0.83 20.09
N LEU A 80 -2.35 1.63 19.06
CA LEU A 80 -1.99 3.04 19.01
C LEU A 80 -3.24 3.86 19.35
N SER A 81 -3.45 4.12 20.62
CA SER A 81 -4.66 4.81 21.12
C SER A 81 -4.47 6.30 21.36
N THR A 82 -3.23 6.75 21.47
CA THR A 82 -2.90 8.16 21.70
C THR A 82 -1.91 8.67 20.65
N GLY A 83 -1.90 9.98 20.42
CA GLY A 83 -0.92 10.58 19.52
C GLY A 83 0.53 10.36 19.98
N ALA A 84 0.77 10.25 21.28
CA ALA A 84 2.09 9.93 21.82
C ALA A 84 2.55 8.52 21.44
N ASP A 85 1.63 7.54 21.41
CA ASP A 85 1.92 6.17 20.98
C ASP A 85 2.31 6.16 19.48
N VAL A 86 1.57 6.91 18.67
CA VAL A 86 1.86 7.04 17.23
C VAL A 86 3.23 7.66 17.01
N ILE A 87 3.56 8.76 17.69
CA ILE A 87 4.87 9.41 17.61
C ILE A 87 5.99 8.47 18.03
N SER A 88 5.78 7.71 19.11
CA SER A 88 6.75 6.73 19.58
C SER A 88 7.01 5.64 18.55
N ALA A 89 5.94 5.12 17.92
CA ALA A 89 6.04 4.11 16.88
C ALA A 89 6.76 4.65 15.63
N LEU A 90 6.42 5.86 15.18
CA LEU A 90 7.10 6.50 14.04
C LEU A 90 8.58 6.75 14.31
N ARG A 91 8.91 7.18 15.53
CA ARG A 91 10.30 7.38 15.95
C ARG A 91 11.06 6.05 15.97
N ALA A 92 10.47 5.00 16.53
CA ALA A 92 11.10 3.68 16.54
C ALA A 92 11.38 3.18 15.11
N GLY A 93 10.43 3.36 14.20
CA GLY A 93 10.62 3.02 12.79
C GLY A 93 11.74 3.82 12.13
N THR A 94 11.74 5.15 12.27
CA THR A 94 12.78 6.01 11.69
C THR A 94 14.15 5.74 12.29
N THR A 95 14.24 5.49 13.61
CA THR A 95 15.50 5.12 14.27
C THR A 95 16.04 3.81 13.71
N LYS A 96 15.17 2.82 13.51
CA LYS A 96 15.57 1.55 12.92
C LYS A 96 16.09 1.72 11.49
N MET A 97 15.43 2.56 10.68
CA MET A 97 15.93 2.90 9.34
C MET A 97 17.30 3.60 9.38
N ASP A 98 17.51 4.48 10.35
CA ASP A 98 18.79 5.16 10.52
C ASP A 98 19.91 4.20 10.94
N GLU A 99 19.62 3.25 11.84
CA GLU A 99 20.56 2.20 12.26
C GLU A 99 20.89 1.21 11.13
N ASP A 100 19.94 0.96 10.24
CA ASP A 100 20.11 0.11 9.05
C ASP A 100 20.72 0.88 7.86
N GLU A 101 21.21 2.10 8.09
CA GLU A 101 21.84 2.98 7.08
C GLU A 101 20.96 3.26 5.85
N VAL A 102 19.64 3.24 6.01
CA VAL A 102 18.71 3.60 4.94
C VAL A 102 18.80 5.10 4.68
N PRO A 103 18.95 5.56 3.42
CA PRO A 103 19.00 6.99 3.10
C PRO A 103 17.86 7.78 3.73
N MET A 104 18.14 8.99 4.21
CA MET A 104 17.14 9.86 4.84
C MET A 104 16.23 10.54 3.80
N GLU A 105 16.70 10.59 2.57
CA GLU A 105 15.99 11.20 1.44
C GLU A 105 14.88 10.26 0.96
N ASP A 106 13.78 10.84 0.46
CA ASP A 106 12.66 10.13 -0.15
C ASP A 106 11.96 9.09 0.74
N ARG A 107 11.98 9.28 2.07
CA ARG A 107 11.19 8.45 2.98
C ARG A 107 9.73 8.87 2.91
N HIS A 108 8.85 7.96 2.54
CA HIS A 108 7.40 8.19 2.46
C HIS A 108 6.67 7.52 3.63
N LEU A 109 5.70 8.23 4.19
CA LEU A 109 4.84 7.71 5.25
C LEU A 109 3.42 7.47 4.72
N PHE A 110 2.97 6.23 4.82
CA PHE A 110 1.57 5.87 4.61
C PHE A 110 0.91 5.67 5.97
N ILE A 111 -0.09 6.48 6.28
CA ILE A 111 -0.75 6.49 7.60
C ILE A 111 -2.26 6.60 7.43
N THR A 112 -3.02 6.06 8.38
CA THR A 112 -4.47 6.23 8.37
C THR A 112 -4.86 7.64 8.81
N PRO A 113 -5.96 8.22 8.27
CA PRO A 113 -6.45 9.54 8.68
C PRO A 113 -6.70 9.64 10.18
N THR A 114 -7.18 8.58 10.82
CA THR A 114 -7.43 8.53 12.27
C THR A 114 -6.14 8.70 13.08
N LEU A 115 -5.09 7.94 12.75
CA LEU A 115 -3.82 8.04 13.45
C LEU A 115 -3.12 9.37 13.18
N TYR A 116 -3.23 9.87 11.96
CA TYR A 116 -2.70 11.18 11.60
C TYR A 116 -3.38 12.31 12.40
N GLY A 117 -4.72 12.24 12.56
CA GLY A 117 -5.48 13.17 13.40
C GLY A 117 -5.00 13.17 14.86
N LEU A 118 -4.74 12.00 15.44
CA LEU A 118 -4.18 11.89 16.81
C LEU A 118 -2.82 12.58 16.95
N VAL A 119 -1.99 12.53 15.89
CA VAL A 119 -0.69 13.23 15.89
C VAL A 119 -0.87 14.74 15.75
N GLN A 120 -1.83 15.19 14.94
CA GLN A 120 -2.14 16.61 14.78
C GLN A 120 -2.70 17.22 16.07
N ASP A 121 -3.56 16.51 16.78
CA ASP A 121 -4.18 16.96 18.04
C ASP A 121 -3.14 17.20 19.14
N LEU A 122 -1.98 16.57 19.07
CA LEU A 122 -0.88 16.85 20.02
C LEU A 122 -0.28 18.25 19.84
N ASP A 123 -0.26 18.78 18.64
CA ASP A 123 0.34 20.08 18.22
C ASP A 123 1.64 20.44 18.97
N THR A 124 2.51 19.48 19.16
CA THR A 124 3.79 19.67 19.84
C THR A 124 4.93 19.80 18.84
N THR A 125 6.05 20.44 19.27
CA THR A 125 7.28 20.49 18.46
C THR A 125 7.74 19.07 18.08
N LYS A 126 7.64 18.12 19.00
CA LYS A 126 8.02 16.72 18.77
C LYS A 126 7.20 16.05 17.67
N SER A 127 5.90 16.32 17.60
CA SER A 127 5.04 15.75 16.56
C SER A 127 5.42 16.30 15.18
N LYS A 128 5.72 17.59 15.08
CA LYS A 128 6.16 18.24 13.85
C LYS A 128 7.53 17.75 13.38
N GLU A 129 8.49 17.61 14.31
CA GLU A 129 9.83 17.12 14.01
C GLU A 129 9.82 15.68 13.47
N VAL A 130 9.00 14.80 14.04
CA VAL A 130 8.91 13.41 13.58
C VAL A 130 8.28 13.34 12.18
N LEU A 131 7.23 14.13 11.91
CA LEU A 131 6.61 14.17 10.59
C LEU A 131 7.53 14.79 9.53
N ASN A 132 8.34 15.78 9.89
CA ASN A 132 9.29 16.43 8.98
C ASN A 132 10.44 15.50 8.52
N ARG A 133 10.59 14.34 9.13
CA ARG A 133 11.58 13.33 8.69
C ARG A 133 11.13 12.57 7.44
N PHE A 134 9.88 12.74 7.02
CA PHE A 134 9.34 12.12 5.83
C PHE A 134 9.23 13.16 4.71
N ALA A 135 9.62 12.76 3.50
CA ALA A 135 9.50 13.59 2.31
C ALA A 135 8.02 13.82 1.92
N ASP A 136 7.19 12.80 2.16
CA ASP A 136 5.74 12.88 1.89
C ASP A 136 4.95 12.05 2.91
N VAL A 137 3.74 12.51 3.21
CA VAL A 137 2.79 11.83 4.10
C VAL A 137 1.48 11.61 3.36
N THR A 138 1.24 10.36 2.99
CA THR A 138 0.04 9.96 2.25
C THR A 138 -0.99 9.34 3.19
N LEU A 139 -2.20 9.90 3.20
CA LEU A 139 -3.31 9.38 3.99
C LEU A 139 -4.00 8.24 3.24
N VAL A 140 -4.05 7.07 3.87
CA VAL A 140 -4.64 5.86 3.30
C VAL A 140 -5.75 5.35 4.21
N PRO A 141 -6.96 5.09 3.68
CA PRO A 141 -8.05 4.52 4.47
C PRO A 141 -7.66 3.18 5.10
N GLN A 142 -8.09 2.95 6.35
CA GLN A 142 -7.83 1.69 7.07
C GLN A 142 -8.24 0.44 6.27
N SER A 143 -9.30 0.54 5.47
CA SER A 143 -9.80 -0.54 4.63
C SER A 143 -8.85 -0.98 3.51
N ARG A 144 -7.75 -0.29 3.30
CA ARG A 144 -6.71 -0.65 2.32
C ARG A 144 -5.47 -1.26 2.96
N PHE A 145 -5.32 -1.19 4.29
CA PHE A 145 -4.21 -1.81 5.01
C PHE A 145 -4.53 -3.26 5.34
N TYR A 146 -3.94 -4.17 4.60
CA TYR A 146 -4.02 -5.61 4.83
C TYR A 146 -2.62 -6.16 5.09
N THR A 147 -2.52 -7.13 5.98
CA THR A 147 -1.28 -7.88 6.24
C THR A 147 -1.14 -9.10 5.34
N ALA A 148 -2.27 -9.64 4.88
CA ALA A 148 -2.36 -10.68 3.87
C ALA A 148 -3.69 -10.54 3.14
N ILE A 149 -3.72 -10.89 1.86
CA ILE A 149 -4.90 -10.82 1.02
C ILE A 149 -4.87 -11.96 -0.01
N ASP A 150 -5.99 -12.64 -0.14
CA ASP A 150 -6.23 -13.59 -1.22
C ASP A 150 -7.20 -12.98 -2.23
N LEU A 151 -6.81 -12.97 -3.49
CA LEU A 151 -7.62 -12.44 -4.58
C LEU A 151 -8.16 -13.61 -5.40
N TYR A 152 -9.48 -13.77 -5.39
CA TYR A 152 -10.17 -14.80 -6.16
C TYR A 152 -10.46 -14.37 -7.60
N ASP A 153 -10.68 -15.34 -8.46
CA ASP A 153 -10.94 -15.13 -9.90
C ASP A 153 -12.31 -14.49 -10.21
N GLY A 154 -13.17 -14.40 -9.22
CA GLY A 154 -14.53 -13.84 -9.34
C GLY A 154 -15.54 -14.73 -10.06
N LYS A 155 -15.15 -15.96 -10.42
CA LYS A 155 -16.00 -16.96 -11.09
C LYS A 155 -16.46 -18.06 -10.14
N THR A 156 -15.65 -18.37 -9.15
CA THR A 156 -15.91 -19.42 -8.19
C THR A 156 -16.55 -18.84 -6.94
N ASP A 157 -17.62 -19.45 -6.47
CA ASP A 157 -18.29 -19.05 -5.24
C ASP A 157 -17.47 -19.53 -4.04
N ASN A 158 -16.59 -18.71 -3.55
CA ASN A 158 -15.72 -18.99 -2.40
C ASN A 158 -16.39 -18.56 -1.08
N THR A 159 -17.56 -19.13 -0.82
CA THR A 159 -18.32 -18.84 0.41
C THR A 159 -17.76 -19.54 1.66
N SER A 160 -16.71 -20.35 1.50
CA SER A 160 -16.22 -21.27 2.56
C SER A 160 -14.92 -20.84 3.22
N SER A 161 -14.36 -19.72 2.87
CA SER A 161 -13.06 -19.33 3.42
C SER A 161 -13.21 -18.45 4.65
N SER A 162 -12.67 -18.93 5.73
CA SER A 162 -12.67 -18.33 7.07
C SER A 162 -11.52 -17.35 7.30
N GLY A 163 -10.96 -16.77 6.27
CA GLY A 163 -9.87 -15.78 6.38
C GLY A 163 -10.38 -14.37 6.57
N ALA A 164 -9.98 -13.71 7.65
CA ALA A 164 -10.37 -12.34 7.97
C ALA A 164 -9.92 -11.27 6.94
N ASN A 165 -9.13 -11.65 5.94
CA ASN A 165 -8.46 -10.75 4.99
C ASN A 165 -8.76 -11.10 3.53
N GLU A 166 -9.86 -11.78 3.27
CA GLU A 166 -10.23 -12.16 1.92
C GLU A 166 -11.00 -11.03 1.22
N LYS A 167 -10.57 -10.69 0.03
CA LYS A 167 -11.41 -9.90 -0.89
C LYS A 167 -12.06 -10.86 -1.89
N PRO A 168 -13.39 -11.00 -1.82
CA PRO A 168 -14.11 -11.78 -2.81
C PRO A 168 -13.81 -11.21 -4.21
N GLY A 169 -13.50 -12.08 -5.14
CA GLY A 169 -13.17 -11.73 -6.51
C GLY A 169 -14.32 -11.23 -7.36
N GLY A 170 -15.45 -11.00 -6.76
CA GLY A 170 -16.60 -10.39 -7.41
C GLY A 170 -16.47 -8.87 -7.43
N TYR A 171 -16.31 -8.29 -8.59
CA TYR A 171 -16.71 -6.90 -8.78
C TYR A 171 -18.24 -6.89 -8.83
N VAL A 172 -18.87 -6.59 -7.73
CA VAL A 172 -20.31 -6.38 -7.66
C VAL A 172 -20.61 -4.93 -7.99
#